data_cc960c019243d2c63cee665e599afb47
#
_entry.id   cc960c019243d2c63cee665e599afb47
#
_cell.length_a   1.000
_cell.length_b   1.000
_cell.length_c   1.000
_cell.angle_alpha   90.00
_cell.angle_beta   90.00
_cell.angle_gamma   90.00
#
_symmetry.space_group_name_H-M   'P 1'
#
loop_
_entity.id
_entity.type
_entity.pdbx_description
1 polymer ?
#
loop_
_entity_poly.entity_id
_entity_poly.type
_entity_poly.pdbx_seq_one_letter_code
_entity_poly.pdbx_strand_id
1 'polypeptide(L)'
;MTYAVRFYTKTGNTKRLAEAIAKELGVEALPLTAPITEAVDVLFLGNSYYAFTIDPEVRAFIASLSKDKVGKIVNFGSAALLNSTWKKVKAEAAKVGIPMDEKEFHCKGEFKMLHKGKPDADDLRAAREFAASYK
;
A
#
# COMPACT_ATOMS: atom_id res chain seq x y z
N MET A 1 -1.23 -14.56 -12.60
CA MET A 1 -1.67 -13.93 -11.35
C MET A 1 -2.12 -12.51 -11.64
N THR A 2 -3.18 -12.06 -11.00
CA THR A 2 -3.75 -10.73 -11.22
C THR A 2 -3.48 -9.82 -10.04
N TYR A 3 -3.27 -8.53 -10.32
CA TYR A 3 -2.86 -7.54 -9.33
C TYR A 3 -3.73 -6.29 -9.40
N ALA A 4 -3.89 -5.63 -8.27
CA ALA A 4 -4.43 -4.27 -8.20
C ALA A 4 -3.55 -3.46 -7.26
N VAL A 5 -3.46 -2.16 -7.50
CA VAL A 5 -2.72 -1.24 -6.64
C VAL A 5 -3.67 -0.11 -6.24
N ARG A 6 -3.83 0.08 -4.95
CA ARG A 6 -4.64 1.17 -4.37
C ARG A 6 -3.81 1.89 -3.31
N PHE A 7 -3.98 3.18 -3.21
CA PHE A 7 -3.20 3.96 -2.25
C PHE A 7 -4.00 5.08 -1.63
N TYR A 8 -3.58 5.48 -0.42
CA TYR A 8 -4.02 6.69 0.24
C TYR A 8 -2.79 7.48 0.67
N THR A 9 -2.77 8.77 0.37
CA THR A 9 -1.65 9.63 0.73
C THR A 9 -2.12 11.06 0.97
N LYS A 10 -1.47 11.74 1.93
CA LYS A 10 -1.70 13.17 2.16
C LYS A 10 -0.56 14.01 1.60
N THR A 11 0.64 13.45 1.48
CA THR A 11 1.84 14.15 1.08
C THR A 11 2.33 13.82 -0.34
N GLY A 12 1.77 12.77 -0.96
CA GLY A 12 2.20 12.29 -2.27
C GLY A 12 3.30 11.23 -2.21
N ASN A 13 3.86 10.94 -1.04
CA ASN A 13 4.95 9.97 -0.91
C ASN A 13 4.50 8.57 -1.27
N THR A 14 3.39 8.12 -0.68
CA THR A 14 2.86 6.78 -0.95
C THR A 14 2.37 6.66 -2.39
N LYS A 15 1.87 7.74 -2.98
CA LYS A 15 1.47 7.74 -4.39
C LYS A 15 2.66 7.42 -5.31
N ARG A 16 3.83 8.00 -5.02
CA ARG A 16 5.02 7.76 -5.84
C ARG A 16 5.44 6.28 -5.76
N LEU A 17 5.36 5.68 -4.57
CA LEU A 17 5.64 4.26 -4.41
C LEU A 17 4.60 3.41 -5.15
N ALA A 18 3.32 3.77 -5.05
CA ALA A 18 2.24 3.06 -5.71
C ALA A 18 2.42 3.05 -7.23
N GLU A 19 2.80 4.20 -7.80
CA GLU A 19 3.03 4.30 -9.23
C GLU A 19 4.21 3.45 -9.69
N ALA A 20 5.29 3.39 -8.90
CA ALA A 20 6.44 2.55 -9.22
C ALA A 20 6.06 1.06 -9.20
N ILE A 21 5.33 0.63 -8.17
CA ILE A 21 4.87 -0.76 -8.04
C ILE A 21 3.92 -1.13 -9.19
N ALA A 22 2.96 -0.26 -9.47
CA ALA A 22 1.97 -0.51 -10.52
C ALA A 22 2.62 -0.63 -11.89
N LYS A 23 3.58 0.24 -12.17
CA LYS A 23 4.31 0.20 -13.44
C LYS A 23 5.04 -1.14 -13.62
N GLU A 24 5.66 -1.63 -12.56
CA GLU A 24 6.35 -2.93 -12.60
C GLU A 24 5.38 -4.08 -12.84
N LEU A 25 4.19 -4.01 -12.28
CA LEU A 25 3.17 -5.06 -12.40
C LEU A 25 2.32 -4.93 -13.66
N GLY A 26 2.47 -3.84 -14.42
CA GLY A 26 1.68 -3.61 -15.63
C GLY A 26 0.22 -3.25 -15.34
N VAL A 27 -0.05 -2.63 -14.19
CA VAL A 27 -1.39 -2.19 -13.82
C VAL A 27 -1.36 -0.70 -13.48
N GLU A 28 -2.52 -0.13 -13.20
CA GLU A 28 -2.66 1.28 -12.87
C GLU A 28 -2.74 1.47 -11.35
N ALA A 29 -2.02 2.46 -10.82
CA ALA A 29 -2.14 2.84 -9.42
C ALA A 29 -3.33 3.78 -9.29
N LEU A 30 -4.30 3.43 -8.44
CA LEU A 30 -5.52 4.21 -8.26
C LEU A 30 -5.73 4.54 -6.78
N PRO A 31 -6.40 5.66 -6.50
CA PRO A 31 -6.73 6.01 -5.11
C PRO A 31 -7.79 5.07 -4.52
N LEU A 32 -7.99 5.14 -3.21
CA LEU A 32 -8.97 4.31 -2.51
C LEU A 32 -10.41 4.54 -2.97
N THR A 33 -10.68 5.66 -3.62
CA THR A 33 -12.01 5.95 -4.18
C THR A 33 -12.37 5.05 -5.36
N ALA A 34 -11.36 4.42 -5.98
CA ALA A 34 -11.61 3.48 -7.09
C ALA A 34 -11.88 2.08 -6.50
N PRO A 35 -13.06 1.51 -6.73
CA PRO A 35 -13.38 0.21 -6.14
C PRO A 35 -12.64 -0.94 -6.85
N ILE A 36 -12.61 -2.09 -6.20
CA ILE A 36 -12.13 -3.34 -6.81
C ILE A 36 -13.34 -4.00 -7.45
N THR A 37 -13.47 -3.89 -8.77
CA THR A 37 -14.63 -4.38 -9.51
C THR A 37 -14.44 -5.80 -10.02
N GLU A 38 -13.21 -6.21 -10.28
CA GLU A 38 -12.90 -7.57 -10.73
C GLU A 38 -12.04 -8.27 -9.69
N ALA A 39 -12.16 -9.59 -9.62
CA ALA A 39 -11.36 -10.37 -8.68
C ALA A 39 -9.87 -10.28 -9.02
N VAL A 40 -9.05 -10.03 -8.00
CA VAL A 40 -7.59 -10.01 -8.13
C VAL A 40 -6.97 -10.97 -7.11
N ASP A 41 -5.86 -11.56 -7.47
CA ASP A 41 -5.14 -12.44 -6.56
C ASP A 41 -4.45 -11.67 -5.45
N VAL A 42 -3.88 -10.52 -5.79
CA VAL A 42 -3.09 -9.70 -4.86
C VAL A 42 -3.46 -8.24 -5.00
N LEU A 43 -3.80 -7.64 -3.87
CA LEU A 43 -4.00 -6.19 -3.76
C LEU A 43 -2.81 -5.58 -3.02
N PHE A 44 -2.08 -4.72 -3.71
CA PHE A 44 -1.04 -3.91 -3.09
C PHE A 44 -1.69 -2.65 -2.53
N LEU A 45 -1.67 -2.52 -1.21
CA LEU A 45 -2.34 -1.42 -0.51
C LEU A 45 -1.34 -0.48 0.11
N GLY A 46 -1.30 0.74 -0.43
CA GLY A 46 -0.40 1.80 0.01
C GLY A 46 -1.06 2.68 1.07
N ASN A 47 -0.35 2.88 2.17
CA ASN A 47 -0.84 3.71 3.26
C ASN A 47 0.32 4.11 4.18
N SER A 48 0.02 4.97 5.15
CA SER A 48 1.01 5.46 6.12
C SER A 48 0.33 5.70 7.45
N TYR A 49 1.12 5.89 8.51
CA TYR A 49 0.60 6.32 9.79
C TYR A 49 0.23 7.80 9.75
N TYR A 50 -0.91 8.11 10.35
CA TYR A 50 -1.31 9.45 10.68
C TYR A 50 -1.82 9.42 12.13
N ALA A 51 -1.30 10.32 12.97
CA ALA A 51 -1.71 10.38 14.38
C ALA A 51 -1.62 9.01 15.08
N PHE A 52 -0.54 8.29 14.87
CA PHE A 52 -0.23 6.99 15.49
C PHE A 52 -1.15 5.83 15.09
N THR A 53 -1.96 6.00 14.06
CA THR A 53 -2.80 4.93 13.52
C THR A 53 -2.94 5.10 12.02
N ILE A 54 -3.64 4.16 11.37
CA ILE A 54 -3.95 4.32 9.96
C ILE A 54 -5.16 5.24 9.81
N ASP A 55 -5.22 5.95 8.69
CA ASP A 55 -6.30 6.89 8.43
C ASP A 55 -7.65 6.16 8.38
N PRO A 56 -8.72 6.79 8.90
CA PRO A 56 -10.06 6.21 8.84
C PRO A 56 -10.51 5.83 7.43
N GLU A 57 -10.04 6.54 6.40
CA GLU A 57 -10.39 6.21 5.02
C GLU A 57 -9.76 4.88 4.60
N VAL A 58 -8.55 4.57 5.09
CA VAL A 58 -7.91 3.29 4.83
C VAL A 58 -8.71 2.18 5.50
N ARG A 59 -9.13 2.37 6.74
CA ARG A 59 -9.97 1.40 7.45
C ARG A 59 -11.29 1.16 6.75
N ALA A 60 -11.94 2.23 6.30
CA ALA A 60 -13.21 2.12 5.58
C ALA A 60 -13.04 1.37 4.26
N PHE A 61 -11.94 1.63 3.54
CA PHE A 61 -11.65 0.93 2.32
C PHE A 61 -11.50 -0.58 2.55
N ILE A 62 -10.70 -0.96 3.55
CA ILE A 62 -10.50 -2.39 3.88
C ILE A 62 -11.83 -3.04 4.26
N ALA A 63 -12.64 -2.35 5.06
CA ALA A 63 -13.95 -2.86 5.46
C ALA A 63 -14.90 -3.08 4.28
N SER A 64 -14.68 -2.37 3.17
CA SER A 64 -15.49 -2.50 1.96
C SER A 64 -15.05 -3.65 1.06
N LEU A 65 -13.89 -4.24 1.31
CA LEU A 65 -13.35 -5.32 0.48
C LEU A 65 -14.05 -6.65 0.74
N SER A 66 -14.06 -7.49 -0.28
CA SER A 66 -14.61 -8.84 -0.18
C SER A 66 -13.50 -9.87 -0.43
N LYS A 67 -13.48 -10.92 0.38
CA LYS A 67 -12.55 -12.03 0.19
C LYS A 67 -12.78 -12.74 -1.17
N ASP A 68 -13.96 -12.57 -1.77
CA ASP A 68 -14.26 -13.12 -3.09
C ASP A 68 -13.60 -12.31 -4.21
N LYS A 69 -13.23 -11.05 -3.92
CA LYS A 69 -12.60 -10.15 -4.89
C LYS A 69 -11.10 -9.98 -4.67
N VAL A 70 -10.61 -10.23 -3.46
CA VAL A 70 -9.20 -10.01 -3.13
C VAL A 70 -8.65 -11.26 -2.47
N GLY A 71 -7.65 -11.88 -3.09
CA GLY A 71 -7.03 -13.09 -2.57
C GLY A 71 -6.14 -12.83 -1.36
N LYS A 72 -5.33 -11.79 -1.42
CA LYS A 72 -4.52 -11.35 -0.28
C LYS A 72 -4.12 -9.89 -0.44
N ILE A 73 -3.71 -9.26 0.66
CA ILE A 73 -3.22 -7.88 0.68
C ILE A 73 -1.71 -7.89 0.92
N VAL A 74 -0.98 -7.09 0.12
CA VAL A 74 0.43 -6.80 0.33
C VAL A 74 0.53 -5.34 0.75
N ASN A 75 1.06 -5.10 1.95
CA ASN A 75 1.16 -3.74 2.49
C ASN A 75 2.40 -3.04 1.98
N PHE A 76 2.27 -1.76 1.65
CA PHE A 76 3.44 -0.91 1.37
C PHE A 76 3.15 0.51 1.85
N GLY A 77 4.21 1.27 2.07
CA GLY A 77 4.01 2.64 2.48
C GLY A 77 5.29 3.35 2.86
N SER A 78 5.12 4.60 3.29
CA SER A 78 6.20 5.45 3.76
C SER A 78 5.83 6.04 5.12
N ALA A 79 6.84 6.32 5.94
CA ALA A 79 6.63 6.98 7.23
C ALA A 79 7.87 7.76 7.60
N ALA A 80 7.67 8.93 8.21
CA ALA A 80 8.79 9.76 8.66
C ALA A 80 9.33 9.31 10.01
N LEU A 81 8.47 8.98 10.94
CA LEU A 81 8.83 8.72 12.34
C LEU A 81 8.46 7.34 12.85
N LEU A 82 7.35 6.76 12.37
CA LEU A 82 6.83 5.51 12.88
C LEU A 82 7.19 4.34 11.98
N ASN A 83 7.06 3.15 12.52
CA ASN A 83 7.27 1.92 11.79
C ASN A 83 6.12 1.65 10.81
N SER A 84 6.17 0.47 10.18
CA SER A 84 5.16 0.03 9.22
C SER A 84 3.76 -0.04 9.82
N THR A 85 2.76 0.18 8.98
CA THR A 85 1.35 0.03 9.32
C THR A 85 0.87 -1.43 9.25
N TRP A 86 1.76 -2.38 8.96
CA TRP A 86 1.40 -3.76 8.65
C TRP A 86 0.45 -4.40 9.67
N LYS A 87 0.75 -4.25 10.96
CA LYS A 87 -0.08 -4.84 12.01
C LYS A 87 -1.48 -4.25 12.06
N LYS A 88 -1.59 -2.94 11.83
CA LYS A 88 -2.88 -2.24 11.83
C LYS A 88 -3.73 -2.68 10.62
N VAL A 89 -3.10 -2.76 9.46
CA VAL A 89 -3.79 -3.22 8.24
C VAL A 89 -4.21 -4.68 8.38
N LYS A 90 -3.35 -5.51 8.94
CA LYS A 90 -3.67 -6.92 9.17
C LYS A 90 -4.90 -7.08 10.05
N ALA A 91 -4.99 -6.29 11.12
CA ALA A 91 -6.14 -6.35 12.03
C ALA A 91 -7.44 -6.01 11.30
N GLU A 92 -7.42 -5.01 10.43
CA GLU A 92 -8.61 -4.63 9.66
C GLU A 92 -8.94 -5.68 8.58
N ALA A 93 -7.93 -6.21 7.90
CA ALA A 93 -8.13 -7.25 6.89
C ALA A 93 -8.72 -8.53 7.49
N ALA A 94 -8.32 -8.88 8.70
CA ALA A 94 -8.84 -10.06 9.40
C ALA A 94 -10.35 -9.96 9.62
N LYS A 95 -10.89 -8.76 9.84
CA LYS A 95 -12.32 -8.55 10.05
C LYS A 95 -13.15 -8.91 8.82
N VAL A 96 -12.57 -8.86 7.63
CA VAL A 96 -13.25 -9.21 6.38
C VAL A 96 -12.73 -10.52 5.78
N GLY A 97 -11.90 -11.24 6.52
CA GLY A 97 -11.42 -12.57 6.14
C GLY A 97 -10.39 -12.58 5.01
N ILE A 98 -9.68 -11.47 4.79
CA ILE A 98 -8.65 -11.39 3.76
C ILE A 98 -7.28 -11.59 4.38
N PRO A 99 -6.49 -12.56 3.88
CA PRO A 99 -5.14 -12.78 4.41
C PRO A 99 -4.19 -11.65 4.04
N MET A 100 -3.23 -11.39 4.94
CA MET A 100 -2.13 -10.46 4.70
C MET A 100 -0.89 -11.25 4.34
N ASP A 101 -0.17 -10.79 3.31
CA ASP A 101 1.15 -11.34 3.01
C ASP A 101 2.11 -10.91 4.12
N GLU A 102 3.01 -11.79 4.51
CA GLU A 102 4.03 -11.49 5.52
C GLU A 102 5.06 -10.50 5.01
N LYS A 103 5.28 -10.45 3.71
CA LYS A 103 6.18 -9.48 3.09
C LYS A 103 5.50 -8.13 2.95
N GLU A 104 6.28 -7.07 3.07
CA GLU A 104 5.82 -5.71 2.85
C GLU A 104 6.96 -4.84 2.36
N PHE A 105 6.62 -3.71 1.77
CA PHE A 105 7.60 -2.69 1.41
C PHE A 105 7.36 -1.44 2.26
N HIS A 106 8.42 -0.94 2.88
CA HIS A 106 8.34 0.24 3.74
C HIS A 106 9.61 1.07 3.59
N CYS A 107 9.47 2.37 3.43
CA CYS A 107 10.60 3.28 3.33
C CYS A 107 10.32 4.58 4.08
N LYS A 108 11.34 5.45 4.16
CA LYS A 108 11.18 6.79 4.72
C LYS A 108 10.42 7.68 3.74
N GLY A 109 9.63 8.60 4.28
CA GLY A 109 8.94 9.61 3.49
C GLY A 109 9.26 10.99 4.00
N GLU A 110 9.33 11.97 3.11
CA GLU A 110 9.56 13.35 3.49
C GLU A 110 8.37 13.88 4.28
N PHE A 111 8.65 14.52 5.41
CA PHE A 111 7.63 15.17 6.23
C PHE A 111 8.24 16.42 6.84
N LYS A 112 7.78 17.59 6.38
CA LYS A 112 8.33 18.88 6.77
C LYS A 112 9.84 18.91 6.46
N MET A 113 10.72 19.02 7.49
CA MET A 113 12.15 19.03 7.31
C MET A 113 12.81 17.65 7.43
N LEU A 114 12.01 16.60 7.71
CA LEU A 114 12.51 15.25 7.90
C LEU A 114 12.59 14.51 6.55
N HIS A 115 13.69 13.75 6.36
CA HIS A 115 13.87 12.88 5.19
C HIS A 115 13.60 13.57 3.86
N LYS A 116 14.12 14.79 3.70
CA LYS A 116 13.90 15.60 2.51
C LYS A 116 14.32 14.82 1.26
N GLY A 117 13.44 14.85 0.23
CA GLY A 117 13.67 14.13 -1.01
C GLY A 117 13.30 12.65 -0.98
N LYS A 118 12.77 12.14 0.14
CA LYS A 118 12.34 10.75 0.25
C LYS A 118 10.84 10.61 -0.03
N PRO A 119 10.38 9.54 -0.70
CA PRO A 119 11.21 8.49 -1.28
C PRO A 119 12.01 9.00 -2.48
N ASP A 120 13.26 8.57 -2.59
CA ASP A 120 14.15 8.97 -3.69
C ASP A 120 14.19 7.87 -4.77
N ALA A 121 15.08 8.05 -5.78
CA ALA A 121 15.18 7.11 -6.88
C ALA A 121 15.54 5.70 -6.43
N ASP A 122 16.38 5.57 -5.39
CA ASP A 122 16.75 4.26 -4.86
C ASP A 122 15.57 3.58 -4.17
N ASP A 123 14.77 4.34 -3.44
CA ASP A 123 13.55 3.82 -2.80
C ASP A 123 12.54 3.36 -3.85
N LEU A 124 12.38 4.11 -4.93
CA LEU A 124 11.45 3.74 -6.00
C LEU A 124 11.92 2.48 -6.73
N ARG A 125 13.24 2.35 -6.94
CA ARG A 125 13.82 1.15 -7.53
C ARG A 125 13.60 -0.06 -6.64
N ALA A 126 13.82 0.09 -5.32
CA ALA A 126 13.58 -0.99 -4.37
C ALA A 126 12.11 -1.40 -4.35
N ALA A 127 11.19 -0.45 -4.48
CA ALA A 127 9.76 -0.74 -4.57
C ALA A 127 9.43 -1.56 -5.81
N ARG A 128 10.04 -1.23 -6.96
CA ARG A 128 9.85 -1.99 -8.19
C ARG A 128 10.40 -3.41 -8.05
N GLU A 129 11.58 -3.57 -7.44
CA GLU A 129 12.17 -4.88 -7.21
C GLU A 129 11.30 -5.73 -6.29
N PHE A 130 10.73 -5.10 -5.26
CA PHE A 130 9.79 -5.77 -4.37
C PHE A 130 8.57 -6.28 -5.15
N ALA A 131 7.97 -5.41 -5.97
CA ALA A 131 6.83 -5.81 -6.79
C ALA A 131 7.18 -6.92 -7.77
N ALA A 132 8.35 -6.85 -8.39
CA ALA A 132 8.81 -7.86 -9.34
C ALA A 132 8.92 -9.25 -8.70
N SER A 133 9.17 -9.32 -7.40
CA SER A 133 9.27 -10.60 -6.70
C SER A 133 7.95 -11.37 -6.65
N TYR A 134 6.84 -10.72 -6.99
CA TYR A 134 5.51 -11.34 -7.04
C TYR A 134 5.11 -11.83 -8.44
N LYS A 135 5.92 -11.52 -9.42
CA LYS A 135 5.64 -11.90 -10.82
C LYS A 135 6.05 -13.33 -11.11
#